data_47d241b9259a051f6110fabfe5e21652
#
_entry.id   47d241b9259a051f6110fabfe5e21652
#
_cell.length_a   1.000
_cell.length_b   1.000
_cell.length_c   1.000
_cell.angle_alpha   90.00
_cell.angle_beta   90.00
_cell.angle_gamma   90.00
#
_symmetry.space_group_name_H-M   'P 1'
#
loop_
_entity.id
_entity.type
_entity.pdbx_description
1 polymer ?
#
loop_
_entity_poly.entity_id
_entity_poly.type
_entity_poly.pdbx_seq_one_letter_code
_entity_poly.pdbx_strand_id
1 'polypeptide(L)'
;MTGSTSIGPGSPEATSRRGMLLAAAGLGTVGLGMALAAPREAEANAAEITVPPATDALSEFKVSVPQSAIDDLKRRLASTRWPERETVGDWSQGVPLPKAQALIAYWRDKYDWRRFEARINAFPQYRTRIDGVGIHFIHMRSPQQNALPIILTHGWPGSVAEFMEVIGPLSDPVRYGGRAEDAFHVVVPSLPGFAFSDKPVERGWDVNRIARAWATLMPRLGYERWVAQGGDWGAGVTHALAHQRPRGLIAAHVNWQFVFPEKLPENPTPAEQRAIDGASRFANDWSGYFREQATRPQTIGYPLADSAAGQALWIYEKFQAWTDNHGNPEDELSTDAMLDDISLYWFTDTAASSARIYWENTRAGMAGASGGRIELPMAASVFPHEIFVPPKAWAEALWPNLFYWNELDRGGHFAAFEQPKLFTDELRNAFRSRRA
;
A
#
# COMPACT_ATOMS: atom_id res chain seq x y z
N MET A 1 66.13 28.38 6.14
CA MET A 1 65.80 29.68 6.76
C MET A 1 64.29 29.68 6.86
N THR A 2 63.81 29.30 8.01
CA THR A 2 63.02 30.05 9.00
C THR A 2 61.62 30.47 8.43
N GLY A 3 60.52 30.21 9.01
CA GLY A 3 60.21 29.81 10.34
C GLY A 3 58.71 29.52 10.48
N SER A 4 58.46 28.64 11.42
CA SER A 4 57.19 28.26 12.01
C SER A 4 56.41 29.42 12.63
N THR A 5 55.06 29.35 12.58
CA THR A 5 54.26 29.63 13.79
C THR A 5 52.88 28.98 13.71
N SER A 6 52.65 28.07 14.63
CA SER A 6 51.38 27.48 15.03
C SER A 6 50.60 28.49 15.89
N ILE A 7 49.28 28.54 15.74
CA ILE A 7 48.37 29.00 16.80
C ILE A 7 47.20 28.01 16.88
N GLY A 8 47.07 27.43 18.04
CA GLY A 8 46.04 26.44 18.41
C GLY A 8 44.74 27.07 18.92
N PRO A 9 43.77 26.28 19.38
CA PRO A 9 42.35 26.63 19.43
C PRO A 9 41.95 27.31 20.74
N GLY A 10 41.04 28.28 20.63
CA GLY A 10 40.37 28.89 21.76
C GLY A 10 38.88 28.62 21.72
N SER A 11 38.39 27.89 22.72
CA SER A 11 36.99 27.88 23.09
C SER A 11 36.62 29.18 23.79
N PRO A 12 35.41 29.62 23.71
CA PRO A 12 34.84 30.40 24.81
C PRO A 12 33.59 29.79 25.40
N GLU A 13 33.58 29.98 26.67
CA GLU A 13 32.66 29.57 27.70
C GLU A 13 31.24 30.14 27.56
N ALA A 14 30.39 29.44 28.31
CA ALA A 14 29.01 29.79 28.64
C ALA A 14 28.87 31.05 29.51
N THR A 15 27.87 31.86 29.25
CA THR A 15 27.23 32.77 30.22
C THR A 15 25.74 32.79 29.97
N SER A 16 24.94 32.17 30.79
CA SER A 16 24.30 32.57 32.03
C SER A 16 23.22 33.62 31.92
N ARG A 17 22.00 33.12 31.96
CA ARG A 17 20.77 33.47 32.71
C ARG A 17 20.55 34.93 33.21
N ARG A 18 19.28 35.23 33.14
CA ARG A 18 18.41 36.08 34.01
C ARG A 18 18.05 37.47 33.54
N GLY A 19 16.74 37.63 33.40
CA GLY A 19 15.96 38.61 34.16
C GLY A 19 15.20 39.58 33.27
N MET A 20 13.93 39.61 33.28
CA MET A 20 13.17 40.47 34.17
C MET A 20 11.67 40.30 34.00
N LEU A 21 11.04 40.23 35.11
CA LEU A 21 9.59 40.22 35.37
C LEU A 21 9.05 41.63 35.44
N LEU A 22 7.73 41.76 35.14
CA LEU A 22 6.73 42.62 35.73
C LEU A 22 6.70 44.14 35.41
N ALA A 23 5.56 44.54 34.83
CA ALA A 23 4.73 45.62 35.41
C ALA A 23 3.26 45.42 35.06
N ALA A 24 2.43 45.41 36.07
CA ALA A 24 0.99 45.21 36.05
C ALA A 24 0.25 46.57 36.12
N ALA A 25 -1.03 46.49 35.78
CA ALA A 25 -2.15 47.27 36.24
C ALA A 25 -2.58 48.55 35.49
N GLY A 26 -3.84 48.48 35.02
CA GLY A 26 -4.66 49.60 34.62
C GLY A 26 -6.07 49.15 34.24
N LEU A 27 -7.01 49.23 35.12
CA LEU A 27 -8.43 48.91 34.99
C LEU A 27 -9.14 49.79 33.96
N GLY A 28 -10.01 49.18 33.14
CA GLY A 28 -11.01 49.89 32.34
C GLY A 28 -12.06 48.92 31.85
N THR A 29 -13.13 48.73 32.63
CA THR A 29 -14.34 47.98 32.25
C THR A 29 -15.19 48.80 31.29
N VAL A 30 -15.31 48.31 30.03
CA VAL A 30 -16.44 48.68 29.15
C VAL A 30 -16.98 47.34 28.63
N GLY A 31 -18.17 46.96 29.11
CA GLY A 31 -18.88 45.80 28.63
C GLY A 31 -19.41 46.06 27.22
N LEU A 32 -18.95 45.25 26.27
CA LEU A 32 -19.63 45.03 25.01
C LEU A 32 -19.91 43.53 24.92
N GLY A 33 -21.21 43.20 24.99
CA GLY A 33 -21.67 41.83 24.81
C GLY A 33 -21.32 41.34 23.41
N MET A 34 -20.23 40.55 23.29
CA MET A 34 -19.99 39.68 22.14
C MET A 34 -20.71 38.37 22.41
N ALA A 35 -21.81 38.16 21.69
CA ALA A 35 -22.35 36.80 21.53
C ALA A 35 -21.25 35.92 20.95
N LEU A 36 -20.66 35.09 21.79
CA LEU A 36 -19.80 33.98 21.33
C LEU A 36 -20.68 33.07 20.48
N ALA A 37 -20.52 33.14 19.18
CA ALA A 37 -21.02 32.11 18.27
C ALA A 37 -20.38 30.79 18.73
N ALA A 38 -21.20 29.82 19.10
CA ALA A 38 -20.76 28.46 19.35
C ALA A 38 -19.99 27.93 18.12
N PRO A 39 -18.90 27.19 18.32
CA PRO A 39 -18.17 26.65 17.19
C PRO A 39 -19.08 25.74 16.37
N ARG A 40 -19.02 25.91 15.06
CA ARG A 40 -19.66 25.02 14.07
C ARG A 40 -18.99 23.64 14.07
N GLU A 41 -19.02 22.90 15.15
CA GLU A 41 -18.54 21.53 15.23
C GLU A 41 -19.51 20.48 14.64
N ALA A 42 -20.77 20.87 14.39
CA ALA A 42 -21.79 19.91 13.97
C ALA A 42 -21.90 19.65 12.45
N GLU A 43 -21.27 20.47 11.61
CA GLU A 43 -21.36 20.28 10.13
C GLU A 43 -20.17 19.51 9.52
N ALA A 44 -19.08 19.33 10.25
CA ALA A 44 -17.89 18.60 9.75
C ALA A 44 -18.05 17.06 9.77
N ASN A 45 -18.95 16.52 10.61
CA ASN A 45 -19.08 15.07 10.83
C ASN A 45 -20.09 14.34 9.92
N ALA A 46 -20.78 15.03 9.02
CA ALA A 46 -21.81 14.40 8.18
C ALA A 46 -21.27 13.68 6.93
N ALA A 47 -19.97 13.80 6.64
CA ALA A 47 -19.34 13.27 5.43
C ALA A 47 -18.44 12.05 5.67
N GLU A 48 -18.21 11.63 6.90
CA GLU A 48 -17.34 10.49 7.21
C GLU A 48 -18.08 9.16 7.09
N ILE A 49 -17.38 8.16 6.50
CA ILE A 49 -17.85 6.79 6.52
C ILE A 49 -17.79 6.25 7.94
N THR A 50 -18.92 5.81 8.46
CA THR A 50 -18.95 5.12 9.74
C THR A 50 -18.51 3.68 9.56
N VAL A 51 -17.32 3.34 10.05
CA VAL A 51 -16.83 1.96 10.14
C VAL A 51 -17.16 1.43 11.54
N PRO A 52 -18.04 0.41 11.68
CA PRO A 52 -18.41 -0.11 13.00
C PRO A 52 -17.20 -0.65 13.76
N PRO A 53 -17.11 -0.48 15.09
CA PRO A 53 -16.03 -1.05 15.88
C PRO A 53 -15.92 -2.56 15.68
N ALA A 54 -14.69 -3.06 15.43
CA ALA A 54 -14.46 -4.49 15.32
C ALA A 54 -14.39 -5.15 16.71
N THR A 55 -14.89 -6.37 16.80
CA THR A 55 -14.75 -7.27 17.96
C THR A 55 -13.83 -8.42 17.60
N ASP A 56 -13.47 -9.27 18.56
CA ASP A 56 -12.66 -10.46 18.30
C ASP A 56 -13.43 -11.52 17.49
N ALA A 57 -14.78 -11.45 17.50
CA ALA A 57 -15.63 -12.26 16.63
C ALA A 57 -15.60 -11.73 15.18
N LEU A 58 -15.93 -12.60 14.24
CA LEU A 58 -16.16 -12.20 12.84
C LEU A 58 -17.50 -11.47 12.75
N SER A 59 -17.50 -10.26 12.23
CA SER A 59 -18.69 -9.49 11.93
C SER A 59 -18.77 -9.21 10.43
N GLU A 60 -19.94 -9.40 9.84
CA GLU A 60 -20.19 -9.00 8.45
C GLU A 60 -19.99 -7.50 8.28
N PHE A 61 -19.47 -7.14 7.11
CA PHE A 61 -19.22 -5.75 6.74
C PHE A 61 -19.77 -5.47 5.34
N LYS A 62 -20.28 -4.27 5.16
CA LYS A 62 -20.71 -3.75 3.86
C LYS A 62 -20.20 -2.33 3.71
N VAL A 63 -19.65 -2.03 2.56
CA VAL A 63 -19.26 -0.66 2.20
C VAL A 63 -20.52 0.17 1.98
N SER A 64 -20.60 1.31 2.64
CA SER A 64 -21.70 2.26 2.47
C SER A 64 -21.16 3.68 2.63
N VAL A 65 -20.88 4.33 1.51
CA VAL A 65 -20.43 5.73 1.50
C VAL A 65 -21.66 6.65 1.49
N PRO A 66 -21.82 7.56 2.46
CA PRO A 66 -22.94 8.47 2.46
C PRO A 66 -22.91 9.39 1.22
N GLN A 67 -24.09 9.75 0.69
CA GLN A 67 -24.17 10.62 -0.49
C GLN A 67 -23.50 11.98 -0.24
N SER A 68 -23.60 12.50 0.98
CA SER A 68 -22.91 13.73 1.40
C SER A 68 -21.39 13.68 1.21
N ALA A 69 -20.75 12.52 1.42
CA ALA A 69 -19.30 12.37 1.19
C ALA A 69 -18.96 12.42 -0.31
N ILE A 70 -19.82 11.82 -1.15
CA ILE A 70 -19.65 11.89 -2.62
C ILE A 70 -19.85 13.32 -3.12
N ASP A 71 -20.85 14.03 -2.58
CA ASP A 71 -21.12 15.41 -2.95
C ASP A 71 -20.00 16.35 -2.47
N ASP A 72 -19.45 16.11 -1.28
CA ASP A 72 -18.27 16.83 -0.77
C ASP A 72 -17.05 16.61 -1.65
N LEU A 73 -16.78 15.37 -2.05
CA LEU A 73 -15.71 15.06 -3.00
C LEU A 73 -15.86 15.86 -4.30
N LYS A 74 -17.05 15.84 -4.91
CA LYS A 74 -17.31 16.57 -6.16
C LYS A 74 -17.10 18.06 -6.00
N ARG A 75 -17.54 18.63 -4.87
CA ARG A 75 -17.34 20.06 -4.54
C ARG A 75 -15.85 20.40 -4.39
N ARG A 76 -15.06 19.54 -3.69
CA ARG A 76 -13.61 19.73 -3.55
C ARG A 76 -12.89 19.65 -4.88
N LEU A 77 -13.23 18.68 -5.73
CA LEU A 77 -12.66 18.55 -7.08
C LEU A 77 -12.99 19.78 -7.96
N ALA A 78 -14.20 20.34 -7.85
CA ALA A 78 -14.58 21.58 -8.55
C ALA A 78 -13.80 22.80 -8.07
N SER A 79 -13.32 22.80 -6.82
CA SER A 79 -12.58 23.91 -6.21
C SER A 79 -11.07 23.72 -6.24
N THR A 80 -10.57 22.75 -7.02
CA THR A 80 -9.14 22.46 -7.13
C THR A 80 -8.36 23.68 -7.61
N ARG A 81 -7.33 24.07 -6.85
CA ARG A 81 -6.37 25.10 -7.26
C ARG A 81 -5.22 24.44 -7.98
N TRP A 82 -4.96 24.91 -9.19
CA TRP A 82 -3.89 24.39 -10.03
C TRP A 82 -2.61 25.16 -9.86
N PRO A 83 -1.44 24.50 -9.80
CA PRO A 83 -0.14 25.18 -9.91
C PRO A 83 0.11 25.61 -11.36
N GLU A 84 1.20 26.29 -11.57
CA GLU A 84 1.77 26.51 -12.90
C GLU A 84 2.12 25.16 -13.56
N ARG A 85 2.25 25.21 -14.89
CA ARG A 85 2.60 24.03 -15.68
C ARG A 85 4.06 23.60 -15.42
N GLU A 86 4.31 22.29 -15.53
CA GLU A 86 5.66 21.71 -15.61
C GLU A 86 6.52 22.33 -16.71
N THR A 87 7.86 22.35 -16.53
CA THR A 87 8.79 22.94 -17.49
C THR A 87 9.40 21.91 -18.46
N VAL A 88 8.95 20.67 -18.40
CA VAL A 88 9.36 19.54 -19.26
C VAL A 88 8.19 19.05 -20.11
N GLY A 89 8.46 18.25 -21.13
CA GLY A 89 7.44 17.71 -22.02
C GLY A 89 6.96 16.30 -21.66
N ASP A 90 7.40 15.77 -20.51
CA ASP A 90 7.20 14.38 -20.08
C ASP A 90 6.82 14.29 -18.59
N TRP A 91 6.89 13.08 -18.03
CA TRP A 91 6.55 12.82 -16.63
C TRP A 91 7.72 13.02 -15.65
N SER A 92 8.87 13.47 -16.10
CA SER A 92 10.08 13.56 -15.26
C SER A 92 9.97 14.55 -14.08
N GLN A 93 9.01 15.48 -14.13
CA GLN A 93 8.65 16.37 -13.02
C GLN A 93 7.36 15.96 -12.31
N GLY A 94 6.85 14.74 -12.54
CA GLY A 94 5.59 14.25 -12.03
C GLY A 94 4.45 14.34 -13.05
N VAL A 95 3.20 14.33 -12.57
CA VAL A 95 2.00 14.31 -13.41
C VAL A 95 1.89 15.59 -14.24
N PRO A 96 1.91 15.53 -15.59
CA PRO A 96 1.72 16.72 -16.43
C PRO A 96 0.37 17.39 -16.16
N LEU A 97 0.34 18.73 -16.07
CA LEU A 97 -0.85 19.49 -15.72
C LEU A 97 -2.10 19.14 -16.58
N PRO A 98 -2.00 18.97 -17.91
CA PRO A 98 -3.16 18.57 -18.71
C PRO A 98 -3.72 17.19 -18.34
N LYS A 99 -2.84 16.24 -17.97
CA LYS A 99 -3.24 14.90 -17.49
C LYS A 99 -3.93 14.98 -16.13
N ALA A 100 -3.36 15.73 -15.22
CA ALA A 100 -3.94 16.01 -13.92
C ALA A 100 -5.36 16.60 -14.05
N GLN A 101 -5.53 17.61 -14.88
CA GLN A 101 -6.81 18.26 -15.13
C GLN A 101 -7.85 17.31 -15.76
N ALA A 102 -7.41 16.46 -16.69
CA ALA A 102 -8.28 15.46 -17.33
C ALA A 102 -8.78 14.41 -16.33
N LEU A 103 -7.89 13.83 -15.50
CA LEU A 103 -8.23 12.87 -14.47
C LEU A 103 -9.22 13.46 -13.45
N ILE A 104 -8.94 14.65 -12.95
CA ILE A 104 -9.79 15.32 -11.96
C ILE A 104 -11.17 15.71 -12.51
N ALA A 105 -11.21 16.16 -13.76
CA ALA A 105 -12.48 16.42 -14.44
C ALA A 105 -13.29 15.13 -14.63
N TYR A 106 -12.63 14.04 -15.03
CA TYR A 106 -13.29 12.73 -15.18
C TYR A 106 -13.83 12.24 -13.82
N TRP A 107 -13.03 12.31 -12.75
CA TRP A 107 -13.44 11.89 -11.40
C TRP A 107 -14.65 12.67 -10.91
N ARG A 108 -14.67 13.99 -11.14
CA ARG A 108 -15.78 14.87 -10.76
C ARG A 108 -17.07 14.58 -11.55
N ASP A 109 -16.96 14.43 -12.90
CA ASP A 109 -18.09 14.53 -13.81
C ASP A 109 -18.58 13.19 -14.38
N LYS A 110 -17.72 12.16 -14.43
CA LYS A 110 -17.97 10.89 -15.12
C LYS A 110 -17.91 9.68 -14.20
N TYR A 111 -16.99 9.68 -13.23
CA TYR A 111 -16.80 8.54 -12.36
C TYR A 111 -17.99 8.31 -11.45
N ASP A 112 -18.41 7.05 -11.33
CA ASP A 112 -19.51 6.61 -10.45
C ASP A 112 -19.00 5.68 -9.36
N TRP A 113 -18.85 6.21 -8.14
CA TRP A 113 -18.49 5.42 -6.96
C TRP A 113 -19.49 4.29 -6.70
N ARG A 114 -20.80 4.51 -6.96
CA ARG A 114 -21.84 3.49 -6.69
C ARG A 114 -21.63 2.22 -7.48
N ARG A 115 -21.04 2.30 -8.67
CA ARG A 115 -20.62 1.15 -9.47
C ARG A 115 -19.59 0.29 -8.71
N PHE A 116 -18.55 0.91 -8.15
CA PHE A 116 -17.52 0.20 -7.39
C PHE A 116 -18.05 -0.31 -6.04
N GLU A 117 -18.82 0.50 -5.32
CA GLU A 117 -19.46 0.12 -4.06
C GLU A 117 -20.37 -1.12 -4.23
N ALA A 118 -21.15 -1.18 -5.31
CA ALA A 118 -21.96 -2.35 -5.62
C ALA A 118 -21.08 -3.58 -5.94
N ARG A 119 -19.98 -3.37 -6.67
CA ARG A 119 -19.06 -4.42 -7.08
C ARG A 119 -18.32 -5.03 -5.89
N ILE A 120 -17.75 -4.22 -5.01
CA ILE A 120 -17.04 -4.72 -3.82
C ILE A 120 -18.03 -5.40 -2.85
N ASN A 121 -19.26 -4.90 -2.75
CA ASN A 121 -20.33 -5.46 -1.93
C ASN A 121 -20.92 -6.77 -2.48
N ALA A 122 -20.61 -7.13 -3.72
CA ALA A 122 -20.94 -8.46 -4.26
C ALA A 122 -20.10 -9.59 -3.63
N PHE A 123 -18.96 -9.26 -3.02
CA PHE A 123 -18.15 -10.19 -2.27
C PHE A 123 -18.51 -10.18 -0.77
N PRO A 124 -18.49 -11.34 -0.10
CA PRO A 124 -18.62 -11.38 1.36
C PRO A 124 -17.44 -10.67 2.03
N GLN A 125 -17.73 -9.69 2.87
CA GLN A 125 -16.75 -8.90 3.60
C GLN A 125 -16.99 -9.03 5.10
N TYR A 126 -15.92 -8.98 5.85
CA TYR A 126 -15.93 -9.15 7.29
C TYR A 126 -14.95 -8.20 7.97
N ARG A 127 -15.18 -8.01 9.27
CA ARG A 127 -14.21 -7.37 10.17
C ARG A 127 -14.00 -8.22 11.41
N THR A 128 -12.78 -8.20 11.93
CA THR A 128 -12.42 -8.81 13.21
C THR A 128 -11.27 -8.05 13.85
N ARG A 129 -11.24 -7.98 15.18
CA ARG A 129 -10.13 -7.33 15.89
C ARG A 129 -8.97 -8.30 16.08
N ILE A 130 -7.77 -7.87 15.72
CA ILE A 130 -6.53 -8.61 15.93
C ILE A 130 -5.51 -7.65 16.49
N ASP A 131 -4.92 -7.98 17.63
CA ASP A 131 -3.88 -7.19 18.30
C ASP A 131 -4.29 -5.72 18.47
N GLY A 132 -5.54 -5.49 18.88
CA GLY A 132 -6.12 -4.17 19.15
C GLY A 132 -6.63 -3.41 17.92
N VAL A 133 -6.38 -3.90 16.70
CA VAL A 133 -6.78 -3.24 15.44
C VAL A 133 -7.87 -4.04 14.73
N GLY A 134 -8.93 -3.35 14.31
CA GLY A 134 -9.98 -3.95 13.47
C GLY A 134 -9.48 -4.16 12.06
N ILE A 135 -9.45 -5.39 11.62
CA ILE A 135 -9.03 -5.81 10.28
C ILE A 135 -10.27 -6.07 9.44
N HIS A 136 -10.39 -5.32 8.35
CA HIS A 136 -11.33 -5.58 7.27
C HIS A 136 -10.73 -6.58 6.29
N PHE A 137 -11.56 -7.49 5.75
CA PHE A 137 -11.14 -8.41 4.70
C PHE A 137 -12.32 -8.91 3.87
N ILE A 138 -12.05 -9.19 2.60
CA ILE A 138 -12.92 -9.97 1.73
C ILE A 138 -12.61 -11.45 1.98
N HIS A 139 -13.63 -12.28 2.13
CA HIS A 139 -13.46 -13.71 2.30
C HIS A 139 -14.40 -14.49 1.38
N MET A 140 -13.89 -14.92 0.24
CA MET A 140 -14.64 -15.70 -0.74
C MET A 140 -14.33 -17.18 -0.60
N ARG A 141 -15.29 -17.93 -0.06
CA ARG A 141 -15.20 -19.40 -0.01
C ARG A 141 -15.49 -19.98 -1.39
N SER A 142 -14.62 -20.88 -1.83
CA SER A 142 -14.84 -21.65 -3.04
C SER A 142 -16.00 -22.65 -2.86
N PRO A 143 -16.82 -22.89 -3.91
CA PRO A 143 -17.76 -24.01 -3.93
C PRO A 143 -17.06 -25.37 -4.06
N GLN A 144 -15.76 -25.41 -4.39
CA GLN A 144 -14.99 -26.64 -4.56
C GLN A 144 -14.49 -27.16 -3.21
N GLN A 145 -14.74 -28.45 -2.91
CA GLN A 145 -14.47 -29.05 -1.58
C GLN A 145 -13.01 -28.99 -1.15
N ASN A 146 -12.07 -29.14 -2.09
CA ASN A 146 -10.63 -29.23 -1.80
C ASN A 146 -9.88 -27.94 -2.19
N ALA A 147 -10.58 -26.79 -2.15
CA ALA A 147 -9.98 -25.51 -2.44
C ALA A 147 -8.87 -25.17 -1.42
N LEU A 148 -7.69 -24.77 -1.91
CA LEU A 148 -6.58 -24.38 -1.06
C LEU A 148 -6.80 -22.96 -0.51
N PRO A 149 -6.78 -22.73 0.81
CA PRO A 149 -6.89 -21.38 1.34
C PRO A 149 -5.67 -20.53 0.98
N ILE A 150 -5.92 -19.34 0.46
CA ILE A 150 -4.89 -18.36 0.10
C ILE A 150 -5.22 -16.99 0.71
N ILE A 151 -4.22 -16.34 1.28
CA ILE A 151 -4.30 -14.93 1.67
C ILE A 151 -3.52 -14.09 0.66
N LEU A 152 -4.18 -13.06 0.08
CA LEU A 152 -3.62 -12.13 -0.89
C LEU A 152 -3.43 -10.78 -0.21
N THR A 153 -2.21 -10.27 -0.19
CA THR A 153 -1.88 -9.01 0.49
C THR A 153 -1.43 -7.96 -0.51
N HIS A 154 -2.16 -6.83 -0.55
CA HIS A 154 -1.83 -5.66 -1.37
C HIS A 154 -0.70 -4.83 -0.74
N GLY A 155 -0.35 -3.73 -1.41
CA GLY A 155 0.61 -2.75 -0.91
C GLY A 155 0.12 -1.31 -1.02
N TRP A 156 1.07 -0.36 -1.13
CA TRP A 156 0.82 1.05 -1.36
C TRP A 156 1.33 1.47 -2.76
N PRO A 157 0.58 2.24 -3.55
CA PRO A 157 -0.71 2.87 -3.24
C PRO A 157 -1.93 2.03 -3.57
N GLY A 158 -1.79 0.72 -3.63
CA GLY A 158 -2.88 -0.18 -3.93
C GLY A 158 -3.78 -0.49 -2.73
N SER A 159 -4.78 -1.32 -2.97
CA SER A 159 -5.74 -1.77 -1.97
C SER A 159 -6.34 -3.12 -2.38
N VAL A 160 -7.41 -3.53 -1.68
CA VAL A 160 -8.22 -4.69 -2.10
C VAL A 160 -8.80 -4.55 -3.50
N ALA A 161 -8.85 -3.32 -4.06
CA ALA A 161 -9.32 -3.05 -5.42
C ALA A 161 -8.48 -3.79 -6.48
N GLU A 162 -7.19 -3.98 -6.25
CA GLU A 162 -6.30 -4.70 -7.16
C GLU A 162 -6.75 -6.14 -7.45
N PHE A 163 -7.44 -6.77 -6.49
CA PHE A 163 -7.81 -8.19 -6.57
C PHE A 163 -9.23 -8.43 -7.07
N MET A 164 -10.00 -7.39 -7.38
CA MET A 164 -11.42 -7.52 -7.74
C MET A 164 -11.66 -8.43 -8.95
N GLU A 165 -10.74 -8.47 -9.92
CA GLU A 165 -10.85 -9.31 -11.11
C GLU A 165 -10.33 -10.73 -10.90
N VAL A 166 -9.57 -10.99 -9.83
CA VAL A 166 -8.94 -12.31 -9.60
C VAL A 166 -9.67 -13.16 -8.56
N ILE A 167 -10.45 -12.54 -7.66
CA ILE A 167 -11.18 -13.27 -6.61
C ILE A 167 -12.10 -14.33 -7.20
N GLY A 168 -12.92 -13.96 -8.19
CA GLY A 168 -13.85 -14.88 -8.85
C GLY A 168 -13.15 -16.03 -9.54
N PRO A 169 -12.21 -15.78 -10.47
CA PRO A 169 -11.44 -16.82 -11.13
C PRO A 169 -10.69 -17.74 -10.18
N LEU A 170 -10.10 -17.23 -9.11
CA LEU A 170 -9.41 -18.06 -8.11
C LEU A 170 -10.38 -18.90 -7.28
N SER A 171 -11.53 -18.36 -6.90
CA SER A 171 -12.46 -19.06 -6.01
C SER A 171 -13.35 -20.09 -6.73
N ASP A 172 -13.75 -19.81 -7.97
CA ASP A 172 -14.57 -20.71 -8.78
C ASP A 172 -14.00 -20.85 -10.21
N PRO A 173 -12.83 -21.50 -10.35
CA PRO A 173 -12.18 -21.62 -11.64
C PRO A 173 -13.05 -22.27 -12.72
N VAL A 174 -13.94 -23.19 -12.36
CA VAL A 174 -14.81 -23.89 -13.31
C VAL A 174 -15.69 -22.89 -14.06
N ARG A 175 -16.25 -21.90 -13.38
CA ARG A 175 -17.06 -20.84 -13.99
C ARG A 175 -16.28 -19.99 -15.00
N TYR A 176 -14.95 -19.97 -14.87
CA TYR A 176 -14.04 -19.20 -15.74
C TYR A 176 -13.20 -20.10 -16.65
N GLY A 177 -13.67 -21.34 -16.93
CA GLY A 177 -13.02 -22.27 -17.87
C GLY A 177 -11.75 -22.95 -17.32
N GLY A 178 -11.50 -22.87 -16.01
CA GLY A 178 -10.42 -23.57 -15.33
C GLY A 178 -10.87 -24.90 -14.70
N ARG A 179 -9.99 -25.52 -13.92
CA ARG A 179 -10.20 -26.83 -13.31
C ARG A 179 -10.59 -26.70 -11.83
N ALA A 180 -11.49 -27.55 -11.35
CA ALA A 180 -11.96 -27.53 -9.97
C ALA A 180 -10.83 -27.67 -8.94
N GLU A 181 -9.84 -28.51 -9.25
CA GLU A 181 -8.67 -28.74 -8.41
C GLU A 181 -7.73 -27.52 -8.28
N ASP A 182 -7.87 -26.50 -9.13
CA ASP A 182 -7.09 -25.26 -9.06
C ASP A 182 -7.79 -24.17 -8.20
N ALA A 183 -8.91 -24.50 -7.54
CA ALA A 183 -9.69 -23.56 -6.74
C ALA A 183 -8.99 -23.13 -5.44
N PHE A 184 -9.28 -21.91 -5.01
CA PHE A 184 -8.82 -21.36 -3.73
C PHE A 184 -10.00 -20.85 -2.88
N HIS A 185 -9.91 -20.99 -1.56
CA HIS A 185 -10.62 -20.09 -0.65
C HIS A 185 -9.80 -18.81 -0.54
N VAL A 186 -10.36 -17.67 -0.95
CA VAL A 186 -9.62 -16.42 -1.11
C VAL A 186 -9.89 -15.48 0.06
N VAL A 187 -8.84 -15.04 0.74
CA VAL A 187 -8.87 -14.02 1.79
C VAL A 187 -8.06 -12.81 1.34
N VAL A 188 -8.70 -11.64 1.30
CA VAL A 188 -8.05 -10.39 0.87
C VAL A 188 -8.20 -9.35 1.97
N PRO A 189 -7.26 -9.26 2.91
CA PRO A 189 -7.33 -8.24 3.96
C PRO A 189 -6.93 -6.86 3.45
N SER A 190 -7.59 -5.83 3.97
CA SER A 190 -7.03 -4.47 3.96
C SER A 190 -5.92 -4.39 5.00
N LEU A 191 -4.75 -3.88 4.62
CA LEU A 191 -3.66 -3.64 5.56
C LEU A 191 -4.10 -2.72 6.72
N PRO A 192 -3.55 -2.84 7.93
CA PRO A 192 -3.77 -1.89 9.01
C PRO A 192 -3.49 -0.45 8.57
N GLY A 193 -4.46 0.46 8.75
CA GLY A 193 -4.35 1.83 8.29
C GLY A 193 -4.75 2.07 6.83
N PHE A 194 -5.26 1.06 6.13
CA PHE A 194 -5.73 1.12 4.75
C PHE A 194 -7.21 0.79 4.64
N ALA A 195 -7.89 1.44 3.71
CA ALA A 195 -9.29 1.21 3.39
C ALA A 195 -10.16 1.08 4.68
N PHE A 196 -10.85 -0.04 4.87
CA PHE A 196 -11.79 -0.23 5.98
C PHE A 196 -11.18 -0.95 7.20
N SER A 197 -9.88 -1.20 7.23
CA SER A 197 -9.16 -1.58 8.45
C SER A 197 -8.95 -0.36 9.34
N ASP A 198 -8.93 -0.55 10.66
CA ASP A 198 -8.70 0.55 11.59
C ASP A 198 -7.31 1.15 11.38
N LYS A 199 -7.21 2.45 11.63
CA LYS A 199 -5.95 3.19 11.64
C LYS A 199 -5.24 2.91 12.97
N PRO A 200 -4.05 2.27 12.99
CA PRO A 200 -3.34 2.02 14.23
C PRO A 200 -3.08 3.32 14.98
N VAL A 201 -3.39 3.32 16.28
CA VAL A 201 -3.16 4.47 17.19
C VAL A 201 -1.82 4.37 17.92
N GLU A 202 -1.18 3.21 17.83
CA GLU A 202 0.14 2.93 18.40
C GLU A 202 1.12 2.58 17.29
N ARG A 203 2.40 2.86 17.52
CA ARG A 203 3.47 2.44 16.61
C ARG A 203 3.77 0.95 16.69
N GLY A 204 4.55 0.45 15.72
CA GLY A 204 5.02 -0.94 15.68
C GLY A 204 4.22 -1.84 14.73
N TRP A 205 3.33 -1.28 13.91
CA TRP A 205 2.62 -2.02 12.87
C TRP A 205 3.47 -2.13 11.58
N ASP A 206 4.66 -2.74 11.73
CA ASP A 206 5.53 -3.13 10.64
C ASP A 206 5.05 -4.43 9.95
N VAL A 207 5.72 -4.84 8.88
CA VAL A 207 5.38 -6.08 8.15
C VAL A 207 5.44 -7.32 9.02
N ASN A 208 6.28 -7.35 10.06
CA ASN A 208 6.37 -8.50 10.98
C ASN A 208 5.14 -8.60 11.87
N ARG A 209 4.61 -7.47 12.35
CA ARG A 209 3.38 -7.45 13.16
C ARG A 209 2.16 -7.77 12.29
N ILE A 210 2.12 -7.25 11.06
CA ILE A 210 1.07 -7.58 10.09
C ILE A 210 1.09 -9.08 9.77
N ALA A 211 2.27 -9.67 9.56
CA ALA A 211 2.43 -11.11 9.34
C ALA A 211 1.86 -11.93 10.52
N ARG A 212 2.11 -11.53 11.77
CA ARG A 212 1.50 -12.18 12.95
C ARG A 212 -0.03 -12.03 12.97
N ALA A 213 -0.53 -10.88 12.52
CA ALA A 213 -1.98 -10.70 12.40
C ALA A 213 -2.59 -11.64 11.36
N TRP A 214 -1.96 -11.85 10.21
CA TRP A 214 -2.40 -12.83 9.21
C TRP A 214 -2.28 -14.27 9.72
N ALA A 215 -1.22 -14.58 10.46
CA ALA A 215 -1.06 -15.87 11.15
C ALA A 215 -2.15 -16.15 12.21
N THR A 216 -2.79 -15.09 12.71
CA THR A 216 -3.97 -15.19 13.60
C THR A 216 -5.27 -15.26 12.81
N LEU A 217 -5.38 -14.50 11.71
CA LEU A 217 -6.60 -14.44 10.89
C LEU A 217 -6.93 -15.79 10.25
N MET A 218 -5.95 -16.43 9.61
CA MET A 218 -6.20 -17.66 8.85
C MET A 218 -6.74 -18.82 9.72
N PRO A 219 -6.17 -19.14 10.90
CA PRO A 219 -6.76 -20.11 11.81
C PRO A 219 -8.14 -19.68 12.38
N ARG A 220 -8.37 -18.36 12.61
CA ARG A 220 -9.67 -17.84 13.04
C ARG A 220 -10.77 -18.12 12.01
N LEU A 221 -10.40 -18.16 10.71
CA LEU A 221 -11.29 -18.53 9.61
C LEU A 221 -11.47 -20.07 9.46
N GLY A 222 -10.78 -20.87 10.29
CA GLY A 222 -10.82 -22.32 10.28
C GLY A 222 -9.81 -22.98 9.33
N TYR A 223 -8.79 -22.26 8.88
CA TYR A 223 -7.78 -22.77 7.97
C TYR A 223 -6.54 -23.28 8.70
N GLU A 224 -6.41 -24.59 8.79
CA GLU A 224 -5.25 -25.26 9.39
C GLU A 224 -4.07 -25.42 8.42
N ARG A 225 -4.34 -25.29 7.12
CA ARG A 225 -3.38 -25.39 6.02
C ARG A 225 -3.70 -24.34 4.99
N TRP A 226 -2.72 -23.46 4.65
CA TRP A 226 -2.94 -22.31 3.78
C TRP A 226 -1.63 -21.85 3.12
N VAL A 227 -1.75 -20.99 2.10
CA VAL A 227 -0.65 -20.34 1.40
C VAL A 227 -0.83 -18.83 1.42
N ALA A 228 0.26 -18.09 1.25
CA ALA A 228 0.27 -16.65 1.19
C ALA A 228 0.79 -16.14 -0.16
N GLN A 229 0.26 -15.01 -0.58
CA GLN A 229 0.74 -14.26 -1.75
C GLN A 229 0.77 -12.77 -1.42
N GLY A 230 1.75 -12.04 -2.00
CA GLY A 230 1.84 -10.58 -1.89
C GLY A 230 2.73 -9.94 -2.94
N GLY A 231 2.38 -8.70 -3.28
CA GLY A 231 3.17 -7.74 -4.04
C GLY A 231 3.44 -6.50 -3.18
N ASP A 232 4.38 -5.66 -3.53
CA ASP A 232 4.73 -4.43 -2.79
C ASP A 232 4.93 -4.68 -1.28
N TRP A 233 4.30 -3.89 -0.38
CA TRP A 233 4.30 -4.20 1.07
C TRP A 233 3.72 -5.57 1.38
N GLY A 234 2.77 -6.04 0.58
CA GLY A 234 2.26 -7.41 0.68
C GLY A 234 3.35 -8.46 0.45
N ALA A 235 4.33 -8.21 -0.43
CA ALA A 235 5.51 -9.07 -0.56
C ALA A 235 6.36 -9.03 0.71
N GLY A 236 6.56 -7.86 1.31
CA GLY A 236 7.23 -7.72 2.61
C GLY A 236 6.53 -8.50 3.72
N VAL A 237 5.20 -8.42 3.80
CA VAL A 237 4.39 -9.22 4.74
C VAL A 237 4.52 -10.71 4.47
N THR A 238 4.53 -11.11 3.19
CA THR A 238 4.68 -12.51 2.77
C THR A 238 6.08 -13.06 3.11
N HIS A 239 7.13 -12.26 2.93
CA HIS A 239 8.48 -12.63 3.40
C HIS A 239 8.53 -12.77 4.93
N ALA A 240 7.92 -11.82 5.66
CA ALA A 240 7.85 -11.92 7.12
C ALA A 240 7.09 -13.16 7.59
N LEU A 241 5.98 -13.53 6.94
CA LEU A 241 5.27 -14.80 7.16
C LEU A 241 6.17 -16.00 6.89
N ALA A 242 6.92 -15.97 5.79
CA ALA A 242 7.81 -17.06 5.41
C ALA A 242 8.99 -17.24 6.39
N HIS A 243 9.51 -16.15 6.96
CA HIS A 243 10.49 -16.19 8.04
C HIS A 243 9.92 -16.71 9.37
N GLN A 244 8.72 -16.25 9.73
CA GLN A 244 8.06 -16.65 10.99
C GLN A 244 7.55 -18.10 10.94
N ARG A 245 7.23 -18.63 9.76
CA ARG A 245 6.69 -19.97 9.53
C ARG A 245 5.57 -20.35 10.49
N PRO A 246 4.47 -19.55 10.53
CA PRO A 246 3.37 -19.86 11.43
C PRO A 246 2.76 -21.22 11.07
N ARG A 247 2.18 -21.87 12.09
CA ARG A 247 1.50 -23.15 11.89
C ARG A 247 0.44 -23.03 10.79
N GLY A 248 0.45 -23.98 9.86
CA GLY A 248 -0.48 -24.06 8.75
C GLY A 248 -0.02 -23.35 7.47
N LEU A 249 0.91 -22.42 7.52
CA LEU A 249 1.51 -21.85 6.32
C LEU A 249 2.45 -22.88 5.66
N ILE A 250 2.11 -23.32 4.46
CA ILE A 250 2.85 -24.40 3.77
C ILE A 250 3.75 -23.91 2.65
N ALA A 251 3.44 -22.77 2.05
CA ALA A 251 4.22 -22.13 1.00
C ALA A 251 3.83 -20.68 0.84
N ALA A 252 4.69 -19.88 0.21
CA ALA A 252 4.43 -18.49 -0.11
C ALA A 252 4.83 -18.16 -1.55
N HIS A 253 4.13 -17.18 -2.15
CA HIS A 253 4.37 -16.68 -3.49
C HIS A 253 4.49 -15.16 -3.46
N VAL A 254 5.40 -14.60 -4.23
CA VAL A 254 5.55 -13.16 -4.40
C VAL A 254 5.68 -12.78 -5.87
N ASN A 255 5.15 -11.63 -6.23
CA ASN A 255 5.39 -11.01 -7.54
C ASN A 255 6.40 -9.85 -7.48
N TRP A 256 6.88 -9.49 -6.30
CA TRP A 256 8.05 -8.64 -6.12
C TRP A 256 9.04 -9.29 -5.14
N GLN A 257 10.24 -9.59 -5.60
CA GLN A 257 11.22 -10.37 -4.87
C GLN A 257 12.20 -9.43 -4.16
N PHE A 258 12.11 -9.32 -2.84
CA PHE A 258 13.08 -8.59 -2.03
C PHE A 258 14.32 -9.44 -1.75
N VAL A 259 15.04 -9.81 -2.80
CA VAL A 259 16.27 -10.60 -2.71
C VAL A 259 17.46 -9.77 -3.20
N PHE A 260 18.43 -9.60 -2.32
CA PHE A 260 19.66 -8.87 -2.61
C PHE A 260 20.85 -9.66 -2.09
N PRO A 261 21.97 -9.73 -2.82
CA PRO A 261 23.19 -10.31 -2.29
C PRO A 261 23.76 -9.42 -1.18
N GLU A 262 24.46 -10.01 -0.21
CA GLU A 262 25.14 -9.24 0.85
C GLU A 262 26.14 -8.22 0.29
N LYS A 263 26.79 -8.58 -0.82
CA LYS A 263 27.70 -7.72 -1.55
C LYS A 263 27.37 -7.79 -3.04
N LEU A 264 27.20 -6.65 -3.66
CA LEU A 264 27.01 -6.59 -5.12
C LEU A 264 28.23 -7.17 -5.86
N PRO A 265 28.01 -7.91 -6.95
CA PRO A 265 29.11 -8.47 -7.72
C PRO A 265 29.97 -7.37 -8.38
N GLU A 266 31.28 -7.56 -8.41
CA GLU A 266 32.22 -6.62 -9.04
C GLU A 266 32.10 -6.65 -10.58
N ASN A 267 31.72 -7.79 -11.13
CA ASN A 267 31.48 -7.99 -12.57
C ASN A 267 30.08 -8.60 -12.76
N PRO A 268 29.02 -7.78 -12.72
CA PRO A 268 27.66 -8.26 -12.78
C PRO A 268 27.35 -8.88 -14.16
N THR A 269 26.59 -9.94 -14.16
CA THR A 269 25.95 -10.45 -15.36
C THR A 269 24.93 -9.43 -15.91
N PRO A 270 24.49 -9.54 -17.18
CA PRO A 270 23.47 -8.64 -17.72
C PRO A 270 22.16 -8.61 -16.91
N ALA A 271 21.76 -9.74 -16.31
CA ALA A 271 20.57 -9.81 -15.44
C ALA A 271 20.79 -9.08 -14.10
N GLU A 272 21.94 -9.27 -13.46
CA GLU A 272 22.32 -8.56 -12.24
C GLU A 272 22.47 -7.06 -12.50
N GLN A 273 23.05 -6.67 -13.63
CA GLN A 273 23.17 -5.24 -13.98
C GLN A 273 21.79 -4.61 -14.14
N ARG A 274 20.83 -5.25 -14.80
CA ARG A 274 19.45 -4.75 -14.90
C ARG A 274 18.81 -4.57 -13.52
N ALA A 275 19.02 -5.51 -12.59
CA ALA A 275 18.50 -5.38 -11.22
C ALA A 275 19.14 -4.18 -10.48
N ILE A 276 20.46 -3.99 -10.63
CA ILE A 276 21.20 -2.87 -10.05
C ILE A 276 20.72 -1.54 -10.65
N ASP A 277 20.55 -1.49 -11.97
CA ASP A 277 20.06 -0.28 -12.67
C ASP A 277 18.64 0.09 -12.25
N GLY A 278 17.74 -0.92 -12.10
CA GLY A 278 16.39 -0.73 -11.61
C GLY A 278 16.36 -0.17 -10.18
N ALA A 279 17.14 -0.77 -9.28
CA ALA A 279 17.27 -0.29 -7.91
C ALA A 279 17.87 1.14 -7.85
N SER A 280 18.84 1.44 -8.72
CA SER A 280 19.45 2.78 -8.83
C SER A 280 18.47 3.81 -9.35
N ARG A 281 17.67 3.47 -10.36
CA ARG A 281 16.59 4.32 -10.89
C ARG A 281 15.57 4.63 -9.80
N PHE A 282 15.12 3.60 -9.08
CA PHE A 282 14.21 3.80 -7.96
C PHE A 282 14.80 4.77 -6.93
N ALA A 283 16.05 4.55 -6.51
CA ALA A 283 16.69 5.36 -5.49
C ALA A 283 16.87 6.83 -5.91
N ASN A 284 17.16 7.10 -7.17
CA ASN A 284 17.48 8.43 -7.68
C ASN A 284 16.25 9.20 -8.18
N ASP A 285 15.36 8.52 -8.93
CA ASP A 285 14.31 9.19 -9.69
C ASP A 285 12.92 8.97 -9.09
N TRP A 286 12.65 7.80 -8.46
CA TRP A 286 11.30 7.41 -8.06
C TRP A 286 11.06 7.36 -6.56
N SER A 287 12.11 7.53 -5.72
CA SER A 287 12.01 7.33 -4.26
C SER A 287 11.52 8.56 -3.48
N GLY A 288 11.17 9.67 -4.13
CA GLY A 288 10.73 10.89 -3.45
C GLY A 288 9.58 10.64 -2.48
N TYR A 289 8.51 9.95 -2.94
CA TYR A 289 7.37 9.56 -2.12
C TYR A 289 7.77 8.67 -0.94
N PHE A 290 8.66 7.69 -1.19
CA PHE A 290 9.15 6.76 -0.17
C PHE A 290 9.86 7.51 0.95
N ARG A 291 10.77 8.42 0.60
CA ARG A 291 11.54 9.23 1.56
C ARG A 291 10.64 10.12 2.40
N GLU A 292 9.64 10.75 1.78
CA GLU A 292 8.66 11.57 2.51
C GLU A 292 7.84 10.71 3.47
N GLN A 293 7.26 9.61 3.00
CA GLN A 293 6.43 8.71 3.82
C GLN A 293 7.26 7.99 4.90
N ALA A 294 8.53 7.66 4.64
CA ALA A 294 9.42 7.03 5.61
C ALA A 294 9.92 7.98 6.69
N THR A 295 9.93 9.28 6.45
CA THR A 295 10.50 10.27 7.37
C THR A 295 9.47 11.19 8.01
N ARG A 296 8.45 11.62 7.27
CA ARG A 296 7.43 12.59 7.69
C ARG A 296 6.01 12.24 7.20
N PRO A 297 5.50 11.01 7.48
CA PRO A 297 4.20 10.57 6.98
C PRO A 297 3.04 11.46 7.43
N GLN A 298 3.13 12.06 8.61
CA GLN A 298 2.11 12.98 9.10
C GLN A 298 2.10 14.30 8.33
N THR A 299 3.27 14.82 7.94
CA THR A 299 3.37 16.09 7.22
C THR A 299 2.72 15.99 5.84
N ILE A 300 3.03 14.95 5.07
CA ILE A 300 2.38 14.72 3.77
C ILE A 300 0.90 14.34 3.93
N GLY A 301 0.52 13.74 5.05
CA GLY A 301 -0.86 13.39 5.36
C GLY A 301 -1.80 14.59 5.36
N TYR A 302 -1.38 15.76 5.85
CA TYR A 302 -2.24 16.96 5.89
C TYR A 302 -2.72 17.40 4.49
N PRO A 303 -1.83 17.69 3.51
CA PRO A 303 -2.31 18.09 2.19
C PRO A 303 -3.03 16.97 1.44
N LEU A 304 -2.69 15.70 1.65
CA LEU A 304 -3.38 14.59 1.00
C LEU A 304 -4.78 14.33 1.58
N ALA A 305 -4.99 14.57 2.86
CA ALA A 305 -6.32 14.47 3.49
C ALA A 305 -7.23 15.67 3.13
N ASP A 306 -6.65 16.84 2.88
CA ASP A 306 -7.43 18.05 2.56
C ASP A 306 -7.73 18.18 1.06
N SER A 307 -6.79 17.77 0.18
CA SER A 307 -6.92 17.90 -1.26
C SER A 307 -7.19 16.58 -1.95
N ALA A 308 -8.43 16.36 -2.40
CA ALA A 308 -8.77 15.18 -3.20
C ALA A 308 -7.91 15.08 -4.48
N ALA A 309 -7.68 16.21 -5.15
CA ALA A 309 -6.79 16.24 -6.31
C ALA A 309 -5.34 15.93 -5.95
N GLY A 310 -4.85 16.45 -4.82
CA GLY A 310 -3.50 16.15 -4.33
C GLY A 310 -3.32 14.67 -4.06
N GLN A 311 -4.26 14.03 -3.36
CA GLN A 311 -4.21 12.59 -3.10
C GLN A 311 -4.31 11.76 -4.38
N ALA A 312 -5.22 12.12 -5.29
CA ALA A 312 -5.36 11.42 -6.55
C ALA A 312 -4.06 11.44 -7.36
N LEU A 313 -3.43 12.59 -7.48
CA LEU A 313 -2.21 12.74 -8.27
C LEU A 313 -0.98 12.11 -7.61
N TRP A 314 -0.93 12.07 -6.27
CA TRP A 314 0.08 11.33 -5.50
C TRP A 314 0.07 9.83 -5.79
N ILE A 315 -1.11 9.26 -6.03
CA ILE A 315 -1.30 7.85 -6.37
C ILE A 315 -1.17 7.63 -7.90
N TYR A 316 -1.81 8.46 -8.71
CA TYR A 316 -1.86 8.32 -10.16
C TYR A 316 -0.48 8.34 -10.82
N GLU A 317 0.44 9.14 -10.30
CA GLU A 317 1.83 9.15 -10.74
C GLU A 317 2.50 7.77 -10.59
N LYS A 318 2.11 6.97 -9.57
CA LYS A 318 2.64 5.62 -9.37
C LYS A 318 2.05 4.62 -10.36
N PHE A 319 0.81 4.78 -10.74
CA PHE A 319 0.24 3.96 -11.82
C PHE A 319 0.98 4.19 -13.14
N GLN A 320 1.38 5.43 -13.45
CA GLN A 320 2.19 5.69 -14.63
C GLN A 320 3.62 5.12 -14.50
N ALA A 321 4.26 5.30 -13.35
CA ALA A 321 5.67 4.94 -13.19
C ALA A 321 5.90 3.42 -13.10
N TRP A 322 4.89 2.64 -12.66
CA TRP A 322 5.10 1.24 -12.24
C TRP A 322 4.26 0.22 -13.00
N THR A 323 3.37 0.62 -13.90
CA THR A 323 2.67 -0.30 -14.81
C THR A 323 3.45 -0.52 -16.10
N ASP A 324 3.11 -1.58 -16.83
CA ASP A 324 3.66 -1.92 -18.15
C ASP A 324 3.02 -1.06 -19.26
N ASN A 325 3.05 0.26 -19.09
CA ASN A 325 2.42 1.22 -19.99
C ASN A 325 3.41 1.81 -21.01
N HIS A 326 2.88 2.44 -22.05
CA HIS A 326 3.62 3.10 -23.11
C HIS A 326 3.65 4.63 -22.96
N GLY A 327 3.60 5.12 -21.73
CA GLY A 327 3.65 6.54 -21.37
C GLY A 327 2.39 7.08 -20.70
N ASN A 328 1.31 6.30 -20.68
CA ASN A 328 0.07 6.66 -19.98
C ASN A 328 -0.45 5.46 -19.19
N PRO A 329 -0.82 5.62 -17.92
CA PRO A 329 -1.34 4.50 -17.12
C PRO A 329 -2.65 3.92 -17.70
N GLU A 330 -3.40 4.69 -18.50
CA GLU A 330 -4.61 4.26 -19.20
C GLU A 330 -4.34 3.20 -20.27
N ASP A 331 -3.10 2.99 -20.67
CA ASP A 331 -2.73 1.91 -21.59
C ASP A 331 -2.93 0.53 -20.95
N GLU A 332 -2.78 0.42 -19.62
CA GLU A 332 -2.92 -0.82 -18.86
C GLU A 332 -4.12 -0.83 -17.90
N LEU A 333 -4.46 0.31 -17.29
CA LEU A 333 -5.53 0.41 -16.31
C LEU A 333 -6.62 1.37 -16.80
N SER A 334 -7.87 0.97 -16.73
CA SER A 334 -8.95 1.92 -17.03
C SER A 334 -8.96 3.06 -16.00
N THR A 335 -9.35 4.26 -16.44
CA THR A 335 -9.51 5.41 -15.54
C THR A 335 -10.42 5.10 -14.36
N ASP A 336 -11.50 4.34 -14.61
CA ASP A 336 -12.41 3.88 -13.55
C ASP A 336 -11.71 2.97 -12.53
N ALA A 337 -10.88 2.02 -12.96
CA ALA A 337 -10.18 1.13 -12.06
C ALA A 337 -9.19 1.90 -11.17
N MET A 338 -8.42 2.83 -11.74
CA MET A 338 -7.54 3.70 -10.96
C MET A 338 -8.31 4.56 -9.95
N LEU A 339 -9.46 5.10 -10.36
CA LEU A 339 -10.32 5.90 -9.48
C LEU A 339 -11.07 5.06 -8.44
N ASP A 340 -11.33 3.78 -8.68
CA ASP A 340 -11.87 2.86 -7.68
C ASP A 340 -10.88 2.76 -6.48
N ASP A 341 -9.60 2.58 -6.77
CA ASP A 341 -8.55 2.52 -5.76
C ASP A 341 -8.32 3.89 -5.07
N ILE A 342 -8.14 4.96 -5.84
CA ILE A 342 -7.96 6.32 -5.33
C ILE A 342 -9.14 6.73 -4.44
N SER A 343 -10.38 6.40 -4.84
CA SER A 343 -11.58 6.73 -4.07
C SER A 343 -11.66 5.96 -2.74
N LEU A 344 -11.12 4.74 -2.65
CA LEU A 344 -10.99 4.04 -1.37
C LEU A 344 -10.13 4.83 -0.39
N TYR A 345 -8.96 5.31 -0.84
CA TYR A 345 -8.10 6.15 0.00
C TYR A 345 -8.80 7.43 0.45
N TRP A 346 -9.51 8.09 -0.48
CA TRP A 346 -10.19 9.35 -0.17
C TRP A 346 -11.33 9.14 0.82
N PHE A 347 -12.26 8.24 0.52
CA PHE A 347 -13.45 8.06 1.35
C PHE A 347 -13.14 7.47 2.73
N THR A 348 -12.04 6.76 2.89
CA THR A 348 -11.62 6.22 4.19
C THR A 348 -10.60 7.11 4.91
N ASP A 349 -10.22 8.25 4.31
CA ASP A 349 -9.22 9.18 4.85
C ASP A 349 -7.94 8.46 5.30
N THR A 350 -7.38 7.61 4.42
CA THR A 350 -6.23 6.77 4.75
C THR A 350 -4.89 7.30 4.22
N ALA A 351 -4.83 8.54 3.78
CA ALA A 351 -3.60 9.16 3.30
C ALA A 351 -2.45 9.08 4.31
N ALA A 352 -2.67 9.60 5.51
CA ALA A 352 -1.64 9.61 6.56
C ALA A 352 -1.40 8.23 7.16
N SER A 353 -2.46 7.45 7.41
CA SER A 353 -2.35 6.15 8.07
C SER A 353 -1.65 5.12 7.19
N SER A 354 -1.92 5.10 5.87
CA SER A 354 -1.24 4.23 4.93
C SER A 354 0.24 4.58 4.77
N ALA A 355 0.58 5.87 4.76
CA ALA A 355 1.96 6.32 4.69
C ALA A 355 2.82 5.87 5.87
N ARG A 356 2.21 5.62 7.04
CA ARG A 356 2.95 5.17 8.24
C ARG A 356 3.62 3.82 8.09
N ILE A 357 3.17 2.94 7.18
CA ILE A 357 3.83 1.65 6.94
C ILE A 357 5.30 1.84 6.52
N TYR A 358 5.59 2.92 5.76
CA TYR A 358 6.96 3.27 5.38
C TYR A 358 7.81 3.67 6.59
N TRP A 359 7.25 4.52 7.46
CA TRP A 359 7.94 4.97 8.66
C TRP A 359 8.21 3.81 9.63
N GLU A 360 7.22 2.95 9.86
CA GLU A 360 7.32 1.79 10.75
C GLU A 360 8.41 0.82 10.29
N ASN A 361 8.41 0.47 9.00
CA ASN A 361 9.38 -0.48 8.47
C ASN A 361 10.80 0.11 8.37
N THR A 362 10.94 1.39 8.01
CA THR A 362 12.26 2.05 7.99
C THR A 362 12.84 2.14 9.40
N ARG A 363 12.05 2.40 10.43
CA ARG A 363 12.47 2.40 11.84
C ARG A 363 12.81 1.01 12.37
N ALA A 364 12.15 -0.02 11.86
CA ALA A 364 12.49 -1.41 12.10
C ALA A 364 13.71 -1.91 11.30
N GLY A 365 14.37 -1.04 10.53
CA GLY A 365 15.50 -1.41 9.68
C GLY A 365 15.13 -2.31 8.51
N MET A 366 13.89 -2.22 8.02
CA MET A 366 13.33 -3.09 6.97
C MET A 366 13.36 -4.59 7.32
N ALA A 367 13.50 -4.93 8.61
CA ALA A 367 13.56 -6.29 9.08
C ALA A 367 12.28 -7.06 8.72
N GLY A 368 12.42 -8.20 8.06
CA GLY A 368 11.31 -9.03 7.59
C GLY A 368 10.77 -8.63 6.22
N ALA A 369 10.93 -7.38 5.79
CA ALA A 369 10.54 -6.96 4.44
C ALA A 369 11.57 -7.38 3.39
N SER A 370 12.85 -7.41 3.75
CA SER A 370 13.94 -7.71 2.82
C SER A 370 15.00 -8.60 3.43
N GLY A 371 15.56 -9.49 2.61
CA GLY A 371 16.78 -10.22 2.89
C GLY A 371 16.64 -11.41 3.85
N GLY A 372 17.72 -12.16 3.93
CA GLY A 372 17.83 -13.33 4.78
C GLY A 372 17.33 -14.62 4.13
N ARG A 373 17.84 -15.73 4.68
CA ARG A 373 17.52 -17.08 4.19
C ARG A 373 16.10 -17.49 4.63
N ILE A 374 15.27 -17.90 3.69
CA ILE A 374 13.89 -18.36 3.92
C ILE A 374 13.79 -19.85 3.66
N GLU A 375 13.50 -20.62 4.70
CA GLU A 375 13.35 -22.08 4.64
C GLU A 375 11.95 -22.54 4.24
N LEU A 376 10.94 -21.66 4.32
CA LEU A 376 9.61 -21.99 3.79
C LEU A 376 9.68 -22.18 2.28
N PRO A 377 8.95 -23.13 1.68
CA PRO A 377 8.83 -23.23 0.23
C PRO A 377 8.34 -21.90 -0.38
N MET A 378 9.16 -21.34 -1.29
CA MET A 378 8.89 -20.05 -1.96
C MET A 378 8.60 -20.25 -3.44
N ALA A 379 7.73 -19.38 -3.96
CA ALA A 379 7.41 -19.26 -5.37
C ALA A 379 7.49 -17.78 -5.80
N ALA A 380 7.81 -17.54 -7.05
CA ALA A 380 7.85 -16.21 -7.63
C ALA A 380 7.34 -16.19 -9.06
N SER A 381 6.53 -15.17 -9.38
CA SER A 381 6.23 -14.74 -10.74
C SER A 381 6.89 -13.39 -10.97
N VAL A 382 7.71 -13.28 -11.99
CA VAL A 382 8.56 -12.13 -12.26
C VAL A 382 7.98 -11.36 -13.42
N PHE A 383 7.40 -10.19 -13.12
CA PHE A 383 6.85 -9.29 -14.12
C PHE A 383 7.94 -8.36 -14.65
N PRO A 384 8.06 -8.18 -15.99
CA PRO A 384 9.23 -7.50 -16.58
C PRO A 384 9.31 -6.01 -16.26
N HIS A 385 8.16 -5.35 -15.99
CA HIS A 385 8.08 -3.92 -15.69
C HIS A 385 7.94 -3.64 -14.18
N GLU A 386 8.34 -4.59 -13.31
CA GLU A 386 8.47 -4.35 -11.88
C GLU A 386 9.58 -3.31 -11.60
N ILE A 387 9.48 -2.56 -10.50
CA ILE A 387 10.40 -1.48 -10.09
C ILE A 387 11.86 -1.92 -10.19
N PHE A 388 12.17 -3.11 -9.73
CA PHE A 388 13.42 -3.80 -10.03
C PHE A 388 13.18 -5.32 -10.11
N VAL A 389 13.95 -5.99 -10.95
CA VAL A 389 13.80 -7.42 -11.24
C VAL A 389 15.09 -8.14 -10.89
N PRO A 390 15.19 -8.83 -9.74
CA PRO A 390 16.37 -9.56 -9.37
C PRO A 390 16.49 -10.85 -10.18
N PRO A 391 17.71 -11.30 -10.51
CA PRO A 391 17.91 -12.59 -11.19
C PRO A 391 17.58 -13.76 -10.27
N LYS A 392 17.11 -14.87 -10.85
CA LYS A 392 16.78 -16.11 -10.14
C LYS A 392 17.89 -16.60 -9.20
N ALA A 393 19.14 -16.45 -9.62
CA ALA A 393 20.30 -16.87 -8.83
C ALA A 393 20.36 -16.19 -7.44
N TRP A 394 19.93 -14.92 -7.34
CA TRP A 394 19.86 -14.25 -6.04
C TRP A 394 18.76 -14.84 -5.16
N ALA A 395 17.63 -15.21 -5.75
CA ALA A 395 16.55 -15.88 -5.03
C ALA A 395 16.96 -17.29 -4.60
N GLU A 396 17.59 -18.08 -5.45
CA GLU A 396 18.08 -19.44 -5.14
C GLU A 396 19.11 -19.44 -4.00
N ALA A 397 19.94 -18.41 -3.89
CA ALA A 397 20.89 -18.26 -2.79
C ALA A 397 20.20 -18.06 -1.42
N LEU A 398 19.05 -17.36 -1.39
CA LEU A 398 18.32 -17.03 -0.19
C LEU A 398 17.13 -17.96 0.09
N TRP A 399 16.56 -18.61 -0.93
CA TRP A 399 15.40 -19.49 -0.83
C TRP A 399 15.74 -20.92 -1.26
N PRO A 400 16.34 -21.73 -0.39
CA PRO A 400 16.78 -23.09 -0.75
C PRO A 400 15.64 -24.01 -1.18
N ASN A 401 14.40 -23.68 -0.81
CA ASN A 401 13.21 -24.41 -1.18
C ASN A 401 12.36 -23.64 -2.21
N LEU A 402 13.02 -22.89 -3.12
CA LEU A 402 12.38 -22.27 -4.26
C LEU A 402 11.82 -23.37 -5.18
N PHE A 403 10.48 -23.46 -5.29
CA PHE A 403 9.83 -24.54 -6.05
C PHE A 403 9.15 -24.06 -7.33
N TYR A 404 8.99 -22.75 -7.51
CA TYR A 404 8.42 -22.15 -8.71
C TYR A 404 9.11 -20.80 -8.98
N TRP A 405 9.50 -20.59 -10.22
CA TRP A 405 10.02 -19.33 -10.72
C TRP A 405 9.61 -19.20 -12.18
N ASN A 406 8.85 -18.19 -12.52
CA ASN A 406 8.44 -17.92 -13.89
C ASN A 406 8.69 -16.45 -14.24
N GLU A 407 9.45 -16.22 -15.29
CA GLU A 407 9.69 -14.90 -15.86
C GLU A 407 8.67 -14.67 -16.98
N LEU A 408 7.87 -13.62 -16.82
CA LEU A 408 6.77 -13.31 -17.69
C LEU A 408 7.18 -12.32 -18.77
N ASP A 409 6.35 -12.19 -19.81
CA ASP A 409 6.63 -11.36 -20.98
C ASP A 409 5.97 -9.98 -20.91
N ARG A 410 5.06 -9.75 -19.95
CA ARG A 410 4.31 -8.50 -19.75
C ARG A 410 3.83 -8.34 -18.33
N GLY A 411 3.41 -7.09 -18.02
CA GLY A 411 2.92 -6.68 -16.72
C GLY A 411 3.98 -6.04 -15.85
N GLY A 412 3.55 -5.22 -14.91
CA GLY A 412 4.39 -4.45 -14.00
C GLY A 412 4.08 -4.72 -12.54
N HIS A 413 4.22 -3.67 -11.75
CA HIS A 413 4.13 -3.72 -10.29
C HIS A 413 2.75 -4.15 -9.78
N PHE A 414 1.67 -3.64 -10.39
CA PHE A 414 0.29 -3.94 -10.00
C PHE A 414 -0.22 -5.19 -10.70
N ALA A 415 0.51 -6.29 -10.60
CA ALA A 415 0.36 -7.51 -11.40
C ALA A 415 -1.09 -8.05 -11.47
N ALA A 416 -1.80 -8.11 -10.33
CA ALA A 416 -3.19 -8.56 -10.27
C ALA A 416 -4.16 -7.58 -10.94
N PHE A 417 -3.82 -6.30 -10.93
CA PHE A 417 -4.62 -5.21 -11.46
C PHE A 417 -4.44 -5.06 -12.97
N GLU A 418 -3.18 -5.12 -13.45
CA GLU A 418 -2.82 -4.99 -14.86
C GLU A 418 -3.13 -6.26 -15.66
N GLN A 419 -2.77 -7.42 -15.11
CA GLN A 419 -2.79 -8.71 -15.81
C GLN A 419 -3.55 -9.78 -14.99
N PRO A 420 -4.86 -9.57 -14.67
CA PRO A 420 -5.60 -10.43 -13.74
C PRO A 420 -5.65 -11.90 -14.19
N LYS A 421 -5.77 -12.15 -15.50
CA LYS A 421 -5.77 -13.52 -16.03
C LYS A 421 -4.42 -14.18 -15.84
N LEU A 422 -3.34 -13.49 -16.20
CA LEU A 422 -1.97 -14.00 -16.09
C LEU A 422 -1.62 -14.26 -14.62
N PHE A 423 -1.91 -13.31 -13.74
CA PHE A 423 -1.72 -13.44 -12.29
C PHE A 423 -2.49 -14.65 -11.71
N THR A 424 -3.73 -14.86 -12.13
CA THR A 424 -4.55 -16.01 -11.72
C THR A 424 -3.92 -17.32 -12.16
N ASP A 425 -3.48 -17.41 -13.40
CA ASP A 425 -2.87 -18.61 -13.95
C ASP A 425 -1.52 -18.92 -13.27
N GLU A 426 -0.74 -17.89 -12.96
CA GLU A 426 0.51 -18.02 -12.20
C GLU A 426 0.28 -18.60 -10.80
N LEU A 427 -0.71 -18.12 -10.04
CA LEU A 427 -1.02 -18.67 -8.71
C LEU A 427 -1.49 -20.12 -8.79
N ARG A 428 -2.31 -20.47 -9.78
CA ARG A 428 -2.74 -21.85 -10.02
C ARG A 428 -1.55 -22.75 -10.33
N ASN A 429 -0.67 -22.33 -11.22
CA ASN A 429 0.52 -23.09 -11.62
C ASN A 429 1.49 -23.26 -10.45
N ALA A 430 1.81 -22.17 -9.77
CA ALA A 430 2.73 -22.20 -8.63
C ALA A 430 2.26 -23.16 -7.54
N PHE A 431 0.99 -23.07 -7.12
CA PHE A 431 0.51 -23.85 -6.00
C PHE A 431 -0.04 -25.24 -6.36
N ARG A 432 -0.02 -25.65 -7.64
CA ARG A 432 -0.56 -26.95 -8.06
C ARG A 432 0.13 -28.12 -7.34
N SER A 433 1.46 -28.05 -7.19
CA SER A 433 2.24 -29.08 -6.49
C SER A 433 2.08 -29.04 -4.94
N ARG A 434 1.35 -28.08 -4.41
CA ARG A 434 1.16 -27.86 -2.96
C ARG A 434 -0.24 -28.19 -2.47
N ARG A 435 -1.09 -28.77 -3.33
CA ARG A 435 -2.49 -29.11 -2.99
C ARG A 435 -2.66 -30.47 -2.35
N ALA A 436 -1.68 -31.37 -2.52
CA ALA A 436 -1.67 -32.70 -1.91
C ALA A 436 -1.37 -32.68 -0.40
#